data_9d6ce702c057dce3fcb4562477ddfe34
#
_entry.id   9d6ce702c057dce3fcb4562477ddfe34
#
_cell.length_a   1.000
_cell.length_b   1.000
_cell.length_c   1.000
_cell.angle_alpha   90.00
_cell.angle_beta   90.00
_cell.angle_gamma   90.00
#
_symmetry.space_group_name_H-M   'P 1'
#
loop_
_entity.id
_entity.type
_entity.pdbx_description
1 polymer ?
#
loop_
_entity_poly.entity_id
_entity_poly.type
_entity_poly.pdbx_seq_one_letter_code
_entity_poly.pdbx_strand_id
1 'polypeptide(L)'
;MRIWIVRGLIGVAAVIVLALVVIYAGSQWKLRQGHDIAASELVIPKDAASIAEGARLAKIAGCRDCHGQSGEGGLLAEDPMLGRIAPPALAAAAAHYTDPQLERAIRHGVRHDGSALFVMPTAAHRFLADDDTARIIAWIRSLRAQPSDSRAITSFGPLGRALLLVGVIQPSVRPEKVSSPTRPADTGRYIVDFSCKGCHELHSSRPSDDGKQIVPPLAMVSAAYDLPAFKKLMRTGLPPSGRDLGMMKAAALGGLHVLTDAEIEQIHAYLKLEAEKPLQ
;
A
#
# COMPACT_ATOMS: atom_id res chain seq x y z
N MET A 1 -31.81 21.33 43.40
CA MET A 1 -31.15 21.71 42.15
C MET A 1 -29.73 21.05 42.04
N ARG A 2 -28.84 21.26 43.03
CA ARG A 2 -27.43 20.73 43.03
C ARG A 2 -27.34 19.18 42.89
N ILE A 3 -28.20 18.40 43.53
CA ILE A 3 -28.20 16.91 43.50
C ILE A 3 -28.59 16.40 42.09
N TRP A 4 -29.54 17.05 41.44
CA TRP A 4 -29.95 16.64 40.08
C TRP A 4 -28.84 16.93 39.04
N ILE A 5 -28.14 18.05 39.19
CA ILE A 5 -26.98 18.38 38.34
C ILE A 5 -25.87 17.33 38.51
N VAL A 6 -25.53 16.98 39.75
CA VAL A 6 -24.52 15.97 40.05
C VAL A 6 -24.90 14.60 39.50
N ARG A 7 -26.16 14.16 39.66
CA ARG A 7 -26.65 12.90 39.05
C ARG A 7 -26.59 12.93 37.54
N GLY A 8 -26.94 14.05 36.92
CA GLY A 8 -26.81 14.24 35.48
C GLY A 8 -25.36 14.13 34.99
N LEU A 9 -24.43 14.79 35.66
CA LEU A 9 -22.98 14.70 35.34
C LEU A 9 -22.44 13.28 35.50
N ILE A 10 -22.83 12.58 36.57
CA ILE A 10 -22.44 11.16 36.75
C ILE A 10 -23.00 10.30 35.62
N GLY A 11 -24.26 10.50 35.22
CA GLY A 11 -24.87 9.78 34.10
C GLY A 11 -24.11 10.02 32.79
N VAL A 12 -23.79 11.28 32.46
CA VAL A 12 -22.98 11.62 31.29
C VAL A 12 -21.58 10.98 31.33
N ALA A 13 -20.91 11.06 32.49
CA ALA A 13 -19.61 10.43 32.67
C ALA A 13 -19.68 8.91 32.48
N ALA A 14 -20.69 8.26 33.01
CA ALA A 14 -20.90 6.80 32.83
C ALA A 14 -21.11 6.43 31.35
N VAL A 15 -21.87 7.21 30.60
CA VAL A 15 -22.08 7.02 29.15
C VAL A 15 -20.75 7.17 28.38
N ILE A 16 -19.96 8.21 28.69
CA ILE A 16 -18.64 8.42 28.07
C ILE A 16 -17.71 7.24 28.34
N VAL A 17 -17.62 6.80 29.59
CA VAL A 17 -16.79 5.65 29.96
C VAL A 17 -17.24 4.39 29.22
N LEU A 18 -18.55 4.12 29.17
CA LEU A 18 -19.10 2.98 28.43
C LEU A 18 -18.74 3.06 26.94
N ALA A 19 -18.90 4.23 26.32
CA ALA A 19 -18.54 4.43 24.92
C ALA A 19 -17.04 4.17 24.66
N LEU A 20 -16.16 4.66 25.53
CA LEU A 20 -14.73 4.40 25.44
C LEU A 20 -14.41 2.90 25.58
N VAL A 21 -15.05 2.21 26.54
CA VAL A 21 -14.88 0.75 26.71
C VAL A 21 -15.32 0.00 25.44
N VAL A 22 -16.47 0.35 24.87
CA VAL A 22 -16.98 -0.28 23.64
C VAL A 22 -16.02 -0.02 22.47
N ILE A 23 -15.53 1.22 22.31
CA ILE A 23 -14.58 1.57 21.25
C ILE A 23 -13.29 0.78 21.40
N TYR A 24 -12.70 0.74 22.59
CA TYR A 24 -11.44 0.04 22.80
C TYR A 24 -11.58 -1.48 22.71
N ALA A 25 -12.56 -2.08 23.36
CA ALA A 25 -12.79 -3.53 23.33
C ALA A 25 -13.15 -4.00 21.91
N GLY A 26 -14.10 -3.34 21.26
CA GLY A 26 -14.55 -3.69 19.90
C GLY A 26 -13.46 -3.49 18.86
N SER A 27 -12.71 -2.37 18.91
CA SER A 27 -11.60 -2.17 18.00
C SER A 27 -10.46 -3.17 18.26
N GLN A 28 -10.18 -3.50 19.51
CA GLN A 28 -9.16 -4.49 19.85
C GLN A 28 -9.51 -5.89 19.35
N TRP A 29 -10.79 -6.25 19.41
CA TRP A 29 -11.27 -7.50 18.83
C TRP A 29 -11.05 -7.51 17.30
N LYS A 30 -11.43 -6.45 16.58
CA LYS A 30 -11.18 -6.32 15.14
C LYS A 30 -9.69 -6.39 14.79
N LEU A 31 -8.83 -5.72 15.56
CA LEU A 31 -7.37 -5.73 15.33
C LEU A 31 -6.74 -7.11 15.53
N ARG A 32 -7.35 -7.95 16.39
CA ARG A 32 -6.88 -9.31 16.67
C ARG A 32 -7.60 -10.38 15.86
N GLN A 33 -8.56 -10.01 15.04
CA GLN A 33 -9.27 -10.97 14.21
C GLN A 33 -8.30 -11.69 13.29
N GLY A 34 -8.29 -13.02 13.39
CA GLY A 34 -7.49 -13.88 12.53
C GLY A 34 -8.10 -13.98 11.12
N HIS A 35 -7.22 -14.07 10.13
CA HIS A 35 -7.60 -14.28 8.73
C HIS A 35 -6.86 -15.53 8.23
N ASP A 36 -7.63 -16.56 7.93
CA ASP A 36 -7.11 -17.81 7.36
C ASP A 36 -7.07 -17.70 5.83
N ILE A 37 -5.94 -17.20 5.32
CA ILE A 37 -5.68 -17.09 3.89
C ILE A 37 -4.48 -17.96 3.59
N ALA A 38 -4.65 -18.92 2.66
CA ALA A 38 -3.58 -19.76 2.21
C ALA A 38 -2.50 -18.94 1.51
N ALA A 39 -1.26 -19.07 1.95
CA ALA A 39 -0.10 -18.50 1.27
C ALA A 39 0.33 -19.40 0.11
N SER A 40 0.90 -18.80 -0.94
CA SER A 40 1.56 -19.57 -2.00
C SER A 40 2.97 -19.95 -1.57
N GLU A 41 3.34 -21.19 -1.77
CA GLU A 41 4.73 -21.63 -1.62
C GLU A 41 5.53 -21.21 -2.86
N LEU A 42 6.43 -20.25 -2.70
CA LEU A 42 7.26 -19.71 -3.76
C LEU A 42 8.69 -20.22 -3.61
N VAL A 43 9.34 -20.51 -4.74
CA VAL A 43 10.77 -20.80 -4.77
C VAL A 43 11.53 -19.48 -4.77
N ILE A 44 12.17 -19.14 -3.66
CA ILE A 44 12.88 -17.87 -3.50
C ILE A 44 14.27 -17.96 -4.13
N PRO A 45 14.56 -17.17 -5.18
CA PRO A 45 15.87 -17.18 -5.84
C PRO A 45 16.94 -16.56 -4.92
N LYS A 46 18.20 -17.03 -5.08
CA LYS A 46 19.32 -16.56 -4.29
C LYS A 46 20.41 -15.88 -5.12
N ASP A 47 20.24 -15.86 -6.43
CA ASP A 47 21.20 -15.25 -7.34
C ASP A 47 21.12 -13.73 -7.32
N ALA A 48 22.23 -13.06 -7.58
CA ALA A 48 22.36 -11.61 -7.50
C ALA A 48 21.46 -10.87 -8.50
N ALA A 49 21.20 -11.45 -9.68
CA ALA A 49 20.37 -10.84 -10.71
C ALA A 49 18.90 -10.80 -10.26
N SER A 50 18.39 -11.90 -9.71
CA SER A 50 17.04 -11.97 -9.15
C SER A 50 16.85 -11.04 -7.96
N ILE A 51 17.85 -10.93 -7.08
CA ILE A 51 17.81 -9.98 -5.95
C ILE A 51 17.79 -8.53 -6.44
N ALA A 52 18.61 -8.19 -7.44
CA ALA A 52 18.61 -6.86 -8.04
C ALA A 52 17.29 -6.50 -8.71
N GLU A 53 16.69 -7.44 -9.44
CA GLU A 53 15.37 -7.26 -10.05
C GLU A 53 14.28 -7.12 -8.96
N GLY A 54 14.33 -7.90 -7.89
CA GLY A 54 13.44 -7.75 -6.74
C GLY A 54 13.54 -6.38 -6.10
N ALA A 55 14.76 -5.84 -5.99
CA ALA A 55 15.00 -4.48 -5.51
C ALA A 55 14.40 -3.41 -6.42
N ARG A 56 14.44 -3.62 -7.75
CA ARG A 56 13.84 -2.74 -8.76
C ARG A 56 12.31 -2.82 -8.70
N LEU A 57 11.76 -4.02 -8.66
CA LEU A 57 10.31 -4.25 -8.56
C LEU A 57 9.73 -3.65 -7.27
N ALA A 58 10.44 -3.77 -6.14
CA ALA A 58 10.04 -3.16 -4.88
C ALA A 58 9.96 -1.62 -4.95
N LYS A 59 10.75 -0.97 -5.82
CA LYS A 59 10.58 0.46 -6.11
C LYS A 59 9.30 0.72 -6.91
N ILE A 60 9.11 0.00 -8.01
CA ILE A 60 7.95 0.17 -8.89
C ILE A 60 6.64 -0.11 -8.15
N ALA A 61 6.63 -1.09 -7.24
CA ALA A 61 5.48 -1.42 -6.39
C ALA A 61 5.29 -0.47 -5.19
N GLY A 62 6.15 0.56 -5.02
CA GLY A 62 6.03 1.53 -3.93
C GLY A 62 6.44 1.01 -2.55
N CYS A 63 7.08 -0.17 -2.43
CA CYS A 63 7.49 -0.70 -1.13
C CYS A 63 8.44 0.27 -0.40
N ARG A 64 9.35 0.90 -1.15
CA ARG A 64 10.36 1.80 -0.59
C ARG A 64 9.82 3.17 -0.21
N ASP A 65 8.66 3.57 -0.73
CA ASP A 65 8.03 4.85 -0.39
C ASP A 65 7.53 4.83 1.06
N CYS A 66 7.12 3.65 1.54
CA CYS A 66 6.67 3.46 2.90
C CYS A 66 7.77 2.89 3.80
N HIS A 67 8.47 1.84 3.36
CA HIS A 67 9.43 1.12 4.19
C HIS A 67 10.85 1.71 4.16
N GLY A 68 11.06 2.86 3.48
CA GLY A 68 12.36 3.50 3.33
C GLY A 68 13.19 2.94 2.18
N GLN A 69 14.13 3.75 1.67
CA GLN A 69 14.90 3.42 0.46
C GLN A 69 15.77 2.17 0.61
N SER A 70 16.24 1.88 1.83
CA SER A 70 17.00 0.69 2.20
C SER A 70 16.18 -0.32 3.01
N GLY A 71 14.86 -0.12 3.11
CA GLY A 71 13.97 -0.95 3.92
C GLY A 71 14.11 -0.71 5.42
N GLU A 72 14.59 0.46 5.82
CA GLU A 72 14.86 0.87 7.21
C GLU A 72 13.59 1.14 8.03
N GLY A 73 12.43 1.26 7.38
CA GLY A 73 11.17 1.66 8.01
C GLY A 73 11.13 3.16 8.31
N GLY A 74 10.15 3.58 9.08
CA GLY A 74 10.06 4.98 9.51
C GLY A 74 8.68 5.37 9.99
N LEU A 75 8.52 6.66 10.30
CA LEU A 75 7.25 7.26 10.68
C LEU A 75 6.70 8.05 9.48
N LEU A 76 5.56 7.62 8.95
CA LEU A 76 4.89 8.30 7.83
C LEU A 76 3.92 9.37 8.30
N ALA A 77 3.17 9.11 9.34
CA ALA A 77 2.19 10.02 9.90
C ALA A 77 1.99 9.78 11.38
N GLU A 78 1.72 10.85 12.13
CA GLU A 78 1.35 10.80 13.53
C GLU A 78 0.32 11.88 13.85
N ASP A 79 -0.76 11.47 14.49
CA ASP A 79 -1.82 12.33 15.00
C ASP A 79 -2.32 11.75 16.34
N PRO A 80 -2.42 12.54 17.41
CA PRO A 80 -2.82 12.03 18.72
C PRO A 80 -4.21 11.37 18.75
N MET A 81 -5.13 11.79 17.90
CA MET A 81 -6.49 11.26 17.83
C MET A 81 -6.61 10.08 16.86
N LEU A 82 -5.98 10.17 15.70
CA LEU A 82 -6.05 9.14 14.66
C LEU A 82 -5.09 7.98 14.94
N GLY A 83 -3.87 8.30 15.40
CA GLY A 83 -2.83 7.33 15.69
C GLY A 83 -1.57 7.56 14.88
N ARG A 84 -0.79 6.50 14.73
CA ARG A 84 0.53 6.53 14.09
C ARG A 84 0.58 5.49 12.97
N ILE A 85 1.11 5.89 11.82
CA ILE A 85 1.43 5.00 10.69
C ILE A 85 2.95 4.91 10.61
N ALA A 86 3.48 3.76 10.98
CA ALA A 86 4.91 3.50 11.01
C ALA A 86 5.22 2.13 10.38
N PRO A 87 5.52 2.09 9.07
CA PRO A 87 5.98 0.88 8.41
C PRO A 87 7.26 0.37 9.06
N PRO A 88 7.37 -0.94 9.34
CA PRO A 88 8.54 -1.49 10.02
C PRO A 88 9.77 -1.53 9.09
N ALA A 89 10.96 -1.62 9.68
CA ALA A 89 12.16 -2.02 8.98
C ALA A 89 11.97 -3.44 8.42
N LEU A 90 12.15 -3.60 7.11
CA LEU A 90 11.83 -4.84 6.40
C LEU A 90 12.69 -6.01 6.87
N ALA A 91 14.00 -5.81 7.07
CA ALA A 91 14.89 -6.87 7.54
C ALA A 91 14.48 -7.38 8.95
N ALA A 92 14.15 -6.46 9.85
CA ALA A 92 13.71 -6.82 11.21
C ALA A 92 12.34 -7.51 11.21
N ALA A 93 11.39 -6.98 10.43
CA ALA A 93 10.07 -7.60 10.29
C ALA A 93 10.19 -9.01 9.68
N ALA A 94 10.94 -9.15 8.57
CA ALA A 94 11.09 -10.41 7.86
C ALA A 94 11.74 -11.52 8.69
N ALA A 95 12.52 -11.18 9.71
CA ALA A 95 13.10 -12.17 10.62
C ALA A 95 12.05 -13.01 11.37
N HIS A 96 10.83 -12.49 11.51
CA HIS A 96 9.70 -13.15 12.17
C HIS A 96 8.72 -13.84 11.19
N TYR A 97 9.01 -13.83 9.90
CA TYR A 97 8.14 -14.38 8.86
C TYR A 97 8.83 -15.52 8.10
N THR A 98 8.11 -16.59 7.82
CA THR A 98 8.50 -17.55 6.77
C THR A 98 8.28 -16.91 5.39
N ASP A 99 8.83 -17.52 4.32
CA ASP A 99 8.63 -17.00 2.96
C ASP A 99 7.16 -17.03 2.52
N PRO A 100 6.37 -18.10 2.78
CA PRO A 100 4.93 -18.08 2.55
C PRO A 100 4.20 -17.00 3.37
N GLN A 101 4.63 -16.72 4.61
CA GLN A 101 4.04 -15.64 5.40
C GLN A 101 4.38 -14.24 4.85
N LEU A 102 5.58 -14.04 4.27
CA LEU A 102 5.93 -12.80 3.57
C LEU A 102 5.07 -12.61 2.32
N GLU A 103 4.91 -13.67 1.54
CA GLU A 103 4.01 -13.66 0.38
C GLU A 103 2.60 -13.25 0.79
N ARG A 104 2.04 -13.89 1.82
CA ARG A 104 0.72 -13.57 2.36
C ARG A 104 0.61 -12.13 2.86
N ALA A 105 1.64 -11.62 3.51
CA ALA A 105 1.67 -10.23 3.98
C ALA A 105 1.69 -9.24 2.80
N ILE A 106 2.49 -9.49 1.78
CA ILE A 106 2.65 -8.61 0.61
C ILE A 106 1.37 -8.58 -0.22
N ARG A 107 0.81 -9.74 -0.57
CA ARG A 107 -0.31 -9.83 -1.50
C ARG A 107 -1.68 -9.84 -0.83
N HIS A 108 -1.76 -10.36 0.38
CA HIS A 108 -3.04 -10.57 1.06
C HIS A 108 -3.24 -9.73 2.31
N GLY A 109 -2.21 -9.01 2.79
CA GLY A 109 -2.35 -8.10 3.94
C GLY A 109 -2.55 -8.79 5.28
N VAL A 110 -1.99 -9.98 5.45
CA VAL A 110 -2.10 -10.78 6.68
C VAL A 110 -0.73 -10.98 7.30
N ARG A 111 -0.59 -10.64 8.58
CA ARG A 111 0.65 -10.80 9.36
C ARG A 111 0.99 -12.28 9.60
N HIS A 112 2.20 -12.52 10.12
CA HIS A 112 2.65 -13.87 10.51
C HIS A 112 1.73 -14.51 11.55
N ASP A 113 1.14 -13.72 12.46
CA ASP A 113 0.22 -14.17 13.51
C ASP A 113 -1.25 -14.32 13.04
N GLY A 114 -1.52 -14.10 11.76
CA GLY A 114 -2.86 -14.16 11.17
C GLY A 114 -3.67 -12.88 11.28
N SER A 115 -3.21 -11.86 12.02
CA SER A 115 -3.92 -10.59 12.11
C SER A 115 -3.78 -9.73 10.85
N ALA A 116 -4.69 -8.78 10.66
CA ALA A 116 -4.68 -7.90 9.49
C ALA A 116 -3.53 -6.88 9.50
N LEU A 117 -2.98 -6.60 8.33
CA LEU A 117 -2.23 -5.38 8.05
C LEU A 117 -3.21 -4.24 7.72
N PHE A 118 -2.75 -3.01 7.94
CA PHE A 118 -3.46 -1.79 7.57
C PHE A 118 -2.50 -0.91 6.75
N VAL A 119 -3.07 -0.11 5.84
CA VAL A 119 -2.33 0.83 4.96
C VAL A 119 -1.50 0.14 3.86
N MET A 120 -1.16 -1.13 3.98
CA MET A 120 -0.45 -1.88 2.93
C MET A 120 -1.31 -1.94 1.65
N PRO A 121 -0.81 -1.54 0.45
CA PRO A 121 -1.61 -1.44 -0.77
C PRO A 121 -1.83 -2.80 -1.46
N THR A 122 -2.32 -3.78 -0.72
CA THR A 122 -2.54 -5.16 -1.18
C THR A 122 -3.57 -5.27 -2.30
N ALA A 123 -4.47 -4.27 -2.43
CA ALA A 123 -5.38 -4.19 -3.55
C ALA A 123 -4.66 -4.15 -4.92
N ALA A 124 -3.47 -3.58 -4.96
CA ALA A 124 -2.58 -3.58 -6.13
C ALA A 124 -1.59 -4.75 -6.07
N HIS A 125 -0.93 -4.98 -4.94
CA HIS A 125 0.11 -6.01 -4.81
C HIS A 125 -0.38 -7.44 -5.06
N ARG A 126 -1.67 -7.73 -4.90
CA ARG A 126 -2.24 -9.05 -5.22
C ARG A 126 -2.09 -9.44 -6.70
N PHE A 127 -1.83 -8.47 -7.58
CA PHE A 127 -1.56 -8.71 -9.00
C PHE A 127 -0.10 -9.07 -9.29
N LEU A 128 0.82 -8.93 -8.33
CA LEU A 128 2.21 -9.36 -8.52
C LEU A 128 2.27 -10.84 -8.86
N ALA A 129 2.97 -11.17 -9.93
CA ALA A 129 3.20 -12.56 -10.34
C ALA A 129 4.01 -13.31 -9.26
N ASP A 130 3.90 -14.64 -9.24
CA ASP A 130 4.58 -15.46 -8.22
C ASP A 130 6.10 -15.31 -8.32
N ASP A 131 6.66 -15.31 -9.53
CA ASP A 131 8.11 -15.14 -9.76
C ASP A 131 8.61 -13.73 -9.35
N ASP A 132 7.84 -12.68 -9.61
CA ASP A 132 8.19 -11.32 -9.21
C ASP A 132 8.06 -11.11 -7.69
N THR A 133 7.04 -11.71 -7.07
CA THR A 133 6.90 -11.73 -5.61
C THR A 133 8.07 -12.47 -4.96
N ALA A 134 8.50 -13.60 -5.53
CA ALA A 134 9.66 -14.35 -5.07
C ALA A 134 10.95 -13.51 -5.13
N ARG A 135 11.14 -12.72 -6.21
CA ARG A 135 12.28 -11.79 -6.34
C ARG A 135 12.23 -10.67 -5.29
N ILE A 136 11.04 -10.10 -5.04
CA ILE A 136 10.87 -9.09 -3.97
C ILE A 136 11.20 -9.70 -2.61
N ILE A 137 10.75 -10.91 -2.31
CA ILE A 137 11.09 -11.62 -1.07
C ILE A 137 12.60 -11.87 -0.99
N ALA A 138 13.25 -12.29 -2.09
CA ALA A 138 14.70 -12.47 -2.16
C ALA A 138 15.46 -11.18 -1.83
N TRP A 139 14.99 -10.03 -2.36
CA TRP A 139 15.55 -8.73 -1.98
C TRP A 139 15.32 -8.43 -0.49
N ILE A 140 14.13 -8.61 0.06
CA ILE A 140 13.85 -8.39 1.49
C ILE A 140 14.79 -9.25 2.36
N ARG A 141 15.00 -10.52 1.99
CA ARG A 141 15.91 -11.44 2.69
C ARG A 141 17.40 -11.03 2.59
N SER A 142 17.77 -10.30 1.56
CA SER A 142 19.14 -9.80 1.36
C SER A 142 19.45 -8.53 2.18
N LEU A 143 18.43 -7.88 2.73
CA LEU A 143 18.59 -6.66 3.51
C LEU A 143 19.31 -6.94 4.83
N ARG A 144 20.23 -6.04 5.19
CA ARG A 144 20.85 -6.07 6.51
C ARG A 144 19.96 -5.40 7.54
N ALA A 145 19.96 -5.92 8.75
CA ALA A 145 19.28 -5.26 9.86
C ALA A 145 19.82 -3.82 10.03
N GLN A 146 18.92 -2.86 9.99
CA GLN A 146 19.21 -1.46 10.25
C GLN A 146 18.75 -1.12 11.67
N PRO A 147 19.43 -0.19 12.36
CA PRO A 147 18.88 0.36 13.59
C PRO A 147 17.50 0.95 13.28
N SER A 148 16.45 0.35 13.84
CA SER A 148 15.09 0.85 13.71
C SER A 148 14.69 1.58 14.98
N ASP A 149 13.93 2.67 14.87
CA ASP A 149 13.29 3.24 16.05
C ASP A 149 12.23 2.23 16.55
N SER A 150 12.52 1.62 17.71
CA SER A 150 11.62 0.66 18.36
C SER A 150 10.23 1.26 18.67
N ARG A 151 10.09 2.59 18.59
CA ARG A 151 8.80 3.31 18.73
C ARG A 151 8.02 3.40 17.43
N ALA A 152 8.62 3.01 16.31
CA ALA A 152 7.94 3.03 15.00
C ALA A 152 6.99 1.83 14.85
N ILE A 153 5.89 1.84 15.60
CA ILE A 153 4.82 0.84 15.52
C ILE A 153 3.53 1.53 15.08
N THR A 154 2.90 1.01 14.04
CA THR A 154 1.56 1.47 13.63
C THR A 154 0.56 1.20 14.75
N SER A 155 -0.14 2.25 15.17
CA SER A 155 -1.12 2.20 16.25
C SER A 155 -2.28 3.14 15.99
N PHE A 156 -3.44 2.87 16.60
CA PHE A 156 -4.65 3.67 16.43
C PHE A 156 -4.97 4.43 17.72
N GLY A 157 -5.11 5.75 17.61
CA GLY A 157 -5.61 6.64 18.66
C GLY A 157 -7.13 6.49 18.89
N PRO A 158 -7.71 7.24 19.84
CA PRO A 158 -9.13 7.09 20.18
C PRO A 158 -10.10 7.24 18.99
N LEU A 159 -9.90 8.26 18.16
CA LEU A 159 -10.71 8.47 16.95
C LEU A 159 -10.41 7.41 15.90
N GLY A 160 -9.13 7.07 15.69
CA GLY A 160 -8.75 5.99 14.77
C GLY A 160 -9.39 4.65 15.13
N ARG A 161 -9.47 4.32 16.43
CA ARG A 161 -10.17 3.13 16.94
C ARG A 161 -11.68 3.19 16.69
N ALA A 162 -12.30 4.35 16.86
CA ALA A 162 -13.72 4.52 16.56
C ALA A 162 -13.99 4.34 15.06
N LEU A 163 -13.16 4.95 14.19
CA LEU A 163 -13.27 4.82 12.73
C LEU A 163 -13.04 3.37 12.26
N LEU A 164 -12.12 2.65 12.91
CA LEU A 164 -11.90 1.22 12.67
C LEU A 164 -13.11 0.40 13.09
N LEU A 165 -13.72 0.71 14.23
CA LEU A 165 -14.90 -0.01 14.74
C LEU A 165 -16.11 0.14 13.81
N VAL A 166 -16.37 1.35 13.30
CA VAL A 166 -17.47 1.62 12.36
C VAL A 166 -17.14 1.28 10.91
N GLY A 167 -15.93 0.80 10.61
CA GLY A 167 -15.55 0.31 9.29
C GLY A 167 -15.11 1.38 8.28
N VAL A 168 -14.84 2.61 8.72
CA VAL A 168 -14.23 3.66 7.88
C VAL A 168 -12.76 3.32 7.60
N ILE A 169 -12.00 2.94 8.65
CA ILE A 169 -10.67 2.36 8.47
C ILE A 169 -10.85 0.85 8.26
N GLN A 170 -10.43 0.36 7.10
CA GLN A 170 -10.55 -1.04 6.73
C GLN A 170 -9.19 -1.74 6.74
N PRO A 171 -9.14 -3.04 7.05
CA PRO A 171 -7.93 -3.83 6.91
C PRO A 171 -7.55 -3.98 5.44
N SER A 172 -6.25 -4.11 5.19
CA SER A 172 -5.68 -4.38 3.87
C SER A 172 -5.88 -5.83 3.39
N VAL A 173 -6.76 -6.60 4.02
CA VAL A 173 -6.95 -8.02 3.73
C VAL A 173 -7.64 -8.21 2.38
N ARG A 174 -7.03 -9.08 1.54
CA ARG A 174 -7.55 -9.45 0.21
C ARG A 174 -7.45 -10.97 0.06
N PRO A 175 -8.57 -11.70 0.18
CA PRO A 175 -8.55 -13.17 0.13
C PRO A 175 -8.36 -13.72 -1.29
N GLU A 176 -8.75 -12.96 -2.33
CA GLU A 176 -8.71 -13.47 -3.70
C GLU A 176 -7.28 -13.55 -4.22
N LYS A 177 -6.90 -14.72 -4.72
CA LYS A 177 -5.68 -14.91 -5.50
C LYS A 177 -5.96 -14.55 -6.96
N VAL A 178 -5.32 -13.50 -7.46
CA VAL A 178 -5.43 -13.03 -8.86
C VAL A 178 -4.09 -13.02 -9.59
N SER A 179 -3.03 -13.48 -8.92
CA SER A 179 -1.67 -13.53 -9.48
C SER A 179 -1.50 -14.71 -10.44
N SER A 180 -0.61 -14.53 -11.41
CA SER A 180 -0.13 -15.58 -12.30
C SER A 180 1.19 -16.18 -11.79
N PRO A 181 1.55 -17.43 -12.18
CA PRO A 181 2.84 -18.03 -11.82
C PRO A 181 4.05 -17.24 -12.34
N THR A 182 3.92 -16.68 -13.54
CA THR A 182 4.97 -15.89 -14.20
C THR A 182 4.43 -14.52 -14.61
N ARG A 183 5.35 -13.59 -14.86
CA ARG A 183 4.99 -12.25 -15.37
C ARG A 183 4.17 -12.40 -16.66
N PRO A 184 2.96 -11.78 -16.73
CA PRO A 184 2.14 -11.82 -17.93
C PRO A 184 2.82 -11.19 -19.15
N ALA A 185 2.52 -11.70 -20.34
CA ALA A 185 3.05 -11.15 -21.61
C ALA A 185 2.59 -9.71 -21.85
N ASP A 186 1.37 -9.34 -21.42
CA ASP A 186 0.89 -7.97 -21.40
C ASP A 186 1.51 -7.22 -20.22
N THR A 187 2.78 -6.88 -20.37
CA THR A 187 3.58 -6.20 -19.33
C THR A 187 3.02 -4.81 -19.00
N GLY A 188 2.45 -4.11 -19.97
CA GLY A 188 1.87 -2.79 -19.74
C GLY A 188 0.70 -2.86 -18.76
N ARG A 189 -0.27 -3.74 -19.01
CA ARG A 189 -1.38 -4.02 -18.11
C ARG A 189 -0.90 -4.50 -16.75
N TYR A 190 0.05 -5.43 -16.75
CA TYR A 190 0.58 -6.02 -15.53
C TYR A 190 1.16 -4.96 -14.59
N ILE A 191 2.01 -4.06 -15.10
CA ILE A 191 2.61 -2.98 -14.28
C ILE A 191 1.52 -2.00 -13.81
N VAL A 192 0.57 -1.66 -14.67
CA VAL A 192 -0.57 -0.81 -14.27
C VAL A 192 -1.35 -1.45 -13.12
N ASP A 193 -1.62 -2.75 -13.18
CA ASP A 193 -2.41 -3.46 -12.17
C ASP A 193 -1.72 -3.48 -10.80
N PHE A 194 -0.41 -3.79 -10.72
CA PHE A 194 0.26 -3.91 -9.42
C PHE A 194 0.86 -2.61 -8.88
N SER A 195 1.01 -1.57 -9.72
CA SER A 195 1.63 -0.31 -9.32
C SER A 195 0.65 0.87 -9.42
N CYS A 196 0.20 1.22 -10.64
CA CYS A 196 -0.57 2.44 -10.86
C CYS A 196 -1.96 2.41 -10.16
N LYS A 197 -2.63 1.25 -10.14
CA LYS A 197 -3.94 1.06 -9.48
C LYS A 197 -3.88 1.14 -7.95
N GLY A 198 -2.70 1.28 -7.36
CA GLY A 198 -2.59 1.64 -5.94
C GLY A 198 -3.21 2.99 -5.63
N CYS A 199 -3.13 3.94 -6.58
CA CYS A 199 -3.64 5.30 -6.43
C CYS A 199 -4.72 5.66 -7.46
N HIS A 200 -4.69 5.09 -8.65
CA HIS A 200 -5.57 5.44 -9.77
C HIS A 200 -6.63 4.37 -10.04
N GLU A 201 -7.81 4.82 -10.48
CA GLU A 201 -8.75 3.97 -11.19
C GLU A 201 -8.52 4.07 -12.71
N LEU A 202 -8.95 3.04 -13.47
CA LEU A 202 -8.70 2.99 -14.91
C LEU A 202 -9.56 4.01 -15.68
N HIS A 203 -10.85 4.08 -15.35
CA HIS A 203 -11.86 4.87 -16.08
C HIS A 203 -12.59 5.92 -15.24
N SER A 204 -12.35 5.98 -13.94
CA SER A 204 -13.00 6.92 -13.02
C SER A 204 -12.01 7.74 -12.21
N SER A 205 -12.41 8.94 -11.81
CA SER A 205 -11.66 9.76 -10.87
C SER A 205 -11.96 9.34 -9.44
N ARG A 206 -10.98 9.51 -8.55
CA ARG A 206 -11.18 9.32 -7.09
C ARG A 206 -10.50 10.46 -6.32
N PRO A 207 -10.93 10.75 -5.08
CA PRO A 207 -10.15 11.59 -4.19
C PRO A 207 -8.80 10.92 -3.87
N SER A 208 -7.74 11.74 -3.70
CA SER A 208 -6.48 11.25 -3.13
C SER A 208 -6.69 10.82 -1.67
N ASP A 209 -5.81 9.96 -1.16
CA ASP A 209 -5.96 9.42 0.20
C ASP A 209 -5.88 10.51 1.29
N ASP A 210 -5.23 11.65 0.99
CA ASP A 210 -5.21 12.83 1.85
C ASP A 210 -6.38 13.80 1.61
N GLY A 211 -7.27 13.49 0.66
CA GLY A 211 -8.44 14.29 0.29
C GLY A 211 -8.15 15.64 -0.37
N LYS A 212 -6.88 15.96 -0.66
CA LYS A 212 -6.50 17.30 -1.17
C LYS A 212 -6.57 17.45 -2.68
N GLN A 213 -6.58 16.32 -3.41
CA GLN A 213 -6.56 16.33 -4.86
C GLN A 213 -7.55 15.31 -5.42
N ILE A 214 -7.93 15.50 -6.68
CA ILE A 214 -8.63 14.49 -7.45
C ILE A 214 -7.60 13.76 -8.30
N VAL A 215 -7.51 12.46 -8.12
CA VAL A 215 -6.69 11.55 -8.91
C VAL A 215 -7.44 11.25 -10.21
N PRO A 216 -6.89 11.59 -11.38
CA PRO A 216 -7.59 11.38 -12.65
C PRO A 216 -7.56 9.91 -13.07
N PRO A 217 -8.49 9.48 -13.96
CA PRO A 217 -8.49 8.14 -14.55
C PRO A 217 -7.23 7.91 -15.39
N LEU A 218 -6.65 6.71 -15.32
CA LEU A 218 -5.43 6.36 -16.08
C LEU A 218 -5.63 6.46 -17.60
N ALA A 219 -6.76 6.00 -18.12
CA ALA A 219 -7.09 6.06 -19.54
C ALA A 219 -7.09 7.51 -20.05
N MET A 220 -7.66 8.45 -19.29
CA MET A 220 -7.69 9.88 -19.66
C MET A 220 -6.28 10.50 -19.64
N VAL A 221 -5.46 10.16 -18.64
CA VAL A 221 -4.07 10.67 -18.55
C VAL A 221 -3.27 10.25 -19.78
N SER A 222 -3.39 8.98 -20.18
CA SER A 222 -2.70 8.46 -21.36
C SER A 222 -3.15 9.16 -22.66
N ALA A 223 -4.45 9.45 -22.80
CA ALA A 223 -4.96 10.19 -23.96
C ALA A 223 -4.41 11.62 -24.04
N ALA A 224 -4.07 12.23 -22.89
CA ALA A 224 -3.56 13.61 -22.81
C ALA A 224 -2.06 13.74 -23.11
N TYR A 225 -1.29 12.64 -23.14
CA TYR A 225 0.16 12.68 -23.32
C TYR A 225 0.58 11.87 -24.55
N ASP A 226 1.48 12.44 -25.37
CA ASP A 226 2.27 11.64 -26.30
C ASP A 226 3.33 10.81 -25.56
N LEU A 227 3.95 9.86 -26.23
CA LEU A 227 4.93 8.96 -25.60
C LEU A 227 6.14 9.70 -25.01
N PRO A 228 6.75 10.72 -25.68
CA PRO A 228 7.84 11.48 -25.09
C PRO A 228 7.44 12.21 -23.79
N ALA A 229 6.28 12.86 -23.77
CA ALA A 229 5.77 13.53 -22.56
C ALA A 229 5.44 12.53 -21.46
N PHE A 230 4.88 11.35 -21.79
CA PHE A 230 4.63 10.29 -20.83
C PHE A 230 5.92 9.72 -20.24
N LYS A 231 6.95 9.47 -21.06
CA LYS A 231 8.29 9.07 -20.60
C LYS A 231 8.86 10.10 -19.63
N LYS A 232 8.78 11.39 -19.98
CA LYS A 232 9.25 12.48 -19.11
C LYS A 232 8.51 12.47 -17.77
N LEU A 233 7.17 12.31 -17.80
CA LEU A 233 6.37 12.22 -16.58
C LEU A 233 6.82 11.05 -15.68
N MET A 234 7.01 9.86 -16.25
CA MET A 234 7.46 8.68 -15.49
C MET A 234 8.87 8.87 -14.90
N ARG A 235 9.77 9.56 -15.61
CA ARG A 235 11.15 9.79 -15.16
C ARG A 235 11.29 10.91 -14.13
N THR A 236 10.51 11.97 -14.25
CA THR A 236 10.74 13.23 -13.51
C THR A 236 9.55 13.70 -12.70
N GLY A 237 8.38 13.11 -12.87
CA GLY A 237 7.14 13.59 -12.28
C GLY A 237 6.65 14.94 -12.81
N LEU A 238 7.22 15.44 -13.93
CA LEU A 238 6.89 16.75 -14.51
C LEU A 238 6.00 16.58 -15.74
N PRO A 239 4.76 17.09 -15.70
CA PRO A 239 3.89 17.16 -16.87
C PRO A 239 4.37 18.25 -17.85
N PRO A 240 3.87 18.27 -19.12
CA PRO A 240 4.18 19.32 -20.09
C PRO A 240 3.83 20.73 -19.58
N SER A 241 2.80 20.85 -18.76
CA SER A 241 2.40 22.13 -18.14
C SER A 241 3.37 22.66 -17.10
N GLY A 242 4.32 21.86 -16.64
CA GLY A 242 5.28 22.21 -15.58
C GLY A 242 4.69 22.31 -14.16
N ARG A 243 3.37 22.07 -13.99
CA ARG A 243 2.74 22.16 -12.65
C ARG A 243 3.25 21.04 -11.74
N ASP A 244 3.28 21.31 -10.44
CA ASP A 244 3.57 20.27 -9.45
C ASP A 244 2.37 19.31 -9.35
N LEU A 245 2.63 18.00 -9.47
CA LEU A 245 1.65 16.93 -9.37
C LEU A 245 1.61 16.27 -7.97
N GLY A 246 2.30 16.83 -6.98
CA GLY A 246 2.29 16.35 -5.61
C GLY A 246 2.69 14.88 -5.50
N MET A 247 1.76 14.02 -5.07
CA MET A 247 2.03 12.59 -4.86
C MET A 247 2.49 11.86 -6.14
N MET A 248 1.97 12.22 -7.32
CA MET A 248 2.44 11.60 -8.59
C MET A 248 3.91 11.93 -8.87
N LYS A 249 4.36 13.15 -8.56
CA LYS A 249 5.78 13.50 -8.66
C LYS A 249 6.62 12.71 -7.67
N ALA A 250 6.15 12.54 -6.44
CA ALA A 250 6.83 11.71 -5.45
C ALA A 250 6.93 10.25 -5.92
N ALA A 251 5.85 9.66 -6.46
CA ALA A 251 5.85 8.31 -7.00
C ALA A 251 6.81 8.14 -8.19
N ALA A 252 6.86 9.14 -9.10
CA ALA A 252 7.82 9.11 -10.21
C ALA A 252 9.26 9.08 -9.71
N LEU A 253 9.62 9.97 -8.79
CA LEU A 253 10.99 10.08 -8.23
C LEU A 253 11.32 8.94 -7.27
N GLY A 254 10.35 8.39 -6.53
CA GLY A 254 10.53 7.27 -5.60
C GLY A 254 10.70 5.93 -6.30
N GLY A 255 9.85 5.65 -7.31
CA GLY A 255 9.74 4.31 -7.89
C GLY A 255 9.70 4.23 -9.40
N LEU A 256 8.87 5.04 -10.08
CA LEU A 256 8.60 4.84 -11.50
C LEU A 256 9.77 5.18 -12.42
N HIS A 257 10.72 6.01 -11.96
CA HIS A 257 11.91 6.36 -12.74
C HIS A 257 12.80 5.16 -13.09
N VAL A 258 12.67 4.02 -12.41
CA VAL A 258 13.45 2.79 -12.71
C VAL A 258 12.78 1.88 -13.75
N LEU A 259 11.59 2.25 -14.25
CA LEU A 259 10.97 1.55 -15.39
C LEU A 259 11.88 1.63 -16.60
N THR A 260 12.01 0.56 -17.36
CA THR A 260 12.69 0.59 -18.65
C THR A 260 11.87 1.38 -19.67
N ASP A 261 12.51 1.83 -20.75
CA ASP A 261 11.79 2.52 -21.83
C ASP A 261 10.73 1.62 -22.48
N ALA A 262 11.04 0.33 -22.64
CA ALA A 262 10.11 -0.66 -23.17
C ALA A 262 8.88 -0.84 -22.25
N GLU A 263 9.08 -0.89 -20.92
CA GLU A 263 7.98 -0.96 -19.95
C GLU A 263 7.09 0.29 -20.03
N ILE A 264 7.67 1.49 -20.12
CA ILE A 264 6.91 2.74 -20.25
C ILE A 264 6.12 2.77 -21.57
N GLU A 265 6.71 2.30 -22.67
CA GLU A 265 6.04 2.20 -23.97
C GLU A 265 4.84 1.23 -23.89
N GLN A 266 5.01 0.07 -23.25
CA GLN A 266 3.93 -0.91 -23.09
C GLN A 266 2.81 -0.40 -22.17
N ILE A 267 3.15 0.30 -21.08
CA ILE A 267 2.16 0.97 -20.21
C ILE A 267 1.37 2.00 -21.04
N HIS A 268 2.06 2.85 -21.79
CA HIS A 268 1.41 3.88 -22.59
C HIS A 268 0.50 3.28 -23.66
N ALA A 269 0.96 2.24 -24.37
CA ALA A 269 0.17 1.55 -25.38
C ALA A 269 -1.09 0.90 -24.78
N TYR A 270 -0.94 0.20 -23.64
CA TYR A 270 -2.08 -0.38 -22.92
C TYR A 270 -3.11 0.69 -22.52
N LEU A 271 -2.66 1.78 -21.91
CA LEU A 271 -3.56 2.85 -21.48
C LEU A 271 -4.24 3.56 -22.65
N LYS A 272 -3.58 3.70 -23.81
CA LYS A 272 -4.20 4.22 -25.02
C LYS A 272 -5.33 3.33 -25.51
N LEU A 273 -5.12 2.02 -25.56
CA LEU A 273 -6.17 1.06 -25.90
C LEU A 273 -7.36 1.11 -24.93
N GLU A 274 -7.10 1.31 -23.63
CA GLU A 274 -8.16 1.48 -22.64
C GLU A 274 -8.94 2.79 -22.83
N ALA A 275 -8.29 3.86 -23.30
CA ALA A 275 -8.95 5.14 -23.56
C ALA A 275 -9.90 5.09 -24.77
N GLU A 276 -9.68 4.16 -25.71
CA GLU A 276 -10.53 3.97 -26.89
C GLU A 276 -11.78 3.14 -26.60
N LYS A 277 -11.84 2.47 -25.44
CA LYS A 277 -13.00 1.68 -25.05
C LYS A 277 -14.16 2.59 -24.66
N PRO A 278 -15.41 2.26 -25.05
CA PRO A 278 -16.57 3.01 -24.62
C PRO A 278 -16.67 2.98 -23.09
N LEU A 279 -16.99 4.12 -22.50
CA LEU A 279 -17.30 4.20 -21.07
C LEU A 279 -18.51 3.32 -20.78
N GLN A 280 -18.34 2.32 -19.95
CA GLN A 280 -19.41 1.41 -19.49
C GLN A 280 -20.21 2.05 -18.37
#